data_f11d777a36255dae2fdbe4cbca1c23d3
#
_entry.id   f11d777a36255dae2fdbe4cbca1c23d3
#
_cell.length_a   1.000
_cell.length_b   1.000
_cell.length_c   1.000
_cell.angle_alpha   90.00
_cell.angle_beta   90.00
_cell.angle_gamma   90.00
#
_symmetry.space_group_name_H-M   'P 1'
#
loop_
_entity.id
_entity.type
_entity.pdbx_description
1 polymer ?
#
loop_
_entity_poly.entity_id
_entity_poly.type
_entity_poly.pdbx_seq_one_letter_code
_entity_poly.pdbx_strand_id
1 'polypeptide(L)'
;MSTAGKPITVALVNDYEIIVHGLAAMLSQYSERVEIVEISVGDEPERKADVALFDTFAGRRYAIDRAREMVRDGFVEHVLLYTWDAGAEFLALADDAGVSGVALKSQTGAALVEVIERVASGERIGFENVQRGRQSWDNDALSMREQEVLALIAFGMSNAEIGKELFLSIDTVKTYVRRLYSKLGVRNRAQAALHAAGHHVMPPPTRQAIRAKEWAS
;
A
#
# COMPACT_ATOMS: atom_id res chain seq x y z
N MET A 1 -22.65 -29.23 12.93
CA MET A 1 -22.67 -28.14 13.91
C MET A 1 -21.29 -27.53 13.84
N SER A 2 -21.17 -26.42 13.13
CA SER A 2 -19.88 -25.71 12.97
C SER A 2 -19.60 -25.00 14.30
N THR A 3 -18.49 -25.28 14.95
CA THR A 3 -17.96 -24.45 16.04
C THR A 3 -17.52 -23.13 15.41
N ALA A 4 -18.41 -22.14 15.39
CA ALA A 4 -18.05 -20.80 15.01
C ALA A 4 -17.00 -20.30 16.01
N GLY A 5 -15.74 -20.27 15.61
CA GLY A 5 -14.67 -19.64 16.35
C GLY A 5 -15.00 -18.15 16.53
N LYS A 6 -14.37 -17.50 17.49
CA LYS A 6 -14.48 -16.04 17.66
C LYS A 6 -14.07 -15.37 16.35
N PRO A 7 -14.79 -14.35 15.86
CA PRO A 7 -14.37 -13.57 14.69
C PRO A 7 -12.95 -13.02 14.86
N ILE A 8 -12.20 -12.96 13.77
CA ILE A 8 -10.86 -12.38 13.74
C ILE A 8 -11.00 -10.88 13.88
N THR A 9 -10.30 -10.28 14.84
CA THR A 9 -10.31 -8.85 15.06
C THR A 9 -9.41 -8.12 14.06
N VAL A 10 -9.94 -7.10 13.40
CA VAL A 10 -9.26 -6.36 12.34
C VAL A 10 -9.21 -4.87 12.66
N ALA A 11 -8.01 -4.29 12.63
CA ALA A 11 -7.80 -2.85 12.59
C ALA A 11 -7.64 -2.42 11.13
N LEU A 12 -8.45 -1.45 10.67
CA LEU A 12 -8.32 -0.83 9.36
C LEU A 12 -7.47 0.42 9.46
N VAL A 13 -6.37 0.47 8.73
CA VAL A 13 -5.41 1.58 8.78
C VAL A 13 -5.23 2.19 7.39
N ASN A 14 -5.50 3.48 7.25
CA ASN A 14 -5.29 4.22 6.01
C ASN A 14 -5.21 5.72 6.28
N ASP A 15 -4.61 6.48 5.36
CA ASP A 15 -4.55 7.95 5.42
C ASP A 15 -5.84 8.63 4.90
N TYR A 16 -6.79 7.88 4.34
CA TYR A 16 -8.04 8.38 3.74
C TYR A 16 -9.27 7.74 4.38
N GLU A 17 -10.09 8.58 4.98
CA GLU A 17 -11.33 8.19 5.65
C GLU A 17 -12.28 7.39 4.75
N ILE A 18 -12.45 7.83 3.49
CA ILE A 18 -13.34 7.16 2.53
C ILE A 18 -12.92 5.71 2.24
N ILE A 19 -11.62 5.43 2.26
CA ILE A 19 -11.10 4.08 1.98
C ILE A 19 -11.40 3.14 3.15
N VAL A 20 -11.11 3.55 4.37
CA VAL A 20 -11.38 2.71 5.55
C VAL A 20 -12.87 2.47 5.74
N HIS A 21 -13.73 3.46 5.49
CA HIS A 21 -15.17 3.28 5.53
C HIS A 21 -15.69 2.37 4.40
N GLY A 22 -15.09 2.46 3.20
CA GLY A 22 -15.38 1.54 2.10
C GLY A 22 -15.00 0.10 2.42
N LEU A 23 -13.82 -0.11 3.00
CA LEU A 23 -13.36 -1.42 3.47
C LEU A 23 -14.26 -1.94 4.60
N ALA A 24 -14.61 -1.09 5.57
CA ALA A 24 -15.52 -1.45 6.66
C ALA A 24 -16.88 -1.90 6.13
N ALA A 25 -17.46 -1.16 5.18
CA ALA A 25 -18.72 -1.52 4.54
C ALA A 25 -18.63 -2.84 3.76
N MET A 26 -17.52 -3.09 3.06
CA MET A 26 -17.28 -4.34 2.34
C MET A 26 -17.15 -5.53 3.30
N LEU A 27 -16.39 -5.37 4.38
CA LEU A 27 -16.13 -6.45 5.36
C LEU A 27 -17.32 -6.70 6.29
N SER A 28 -18.21 -5.72 6.50
CA SER A 28 -19.39 -5.88 7.36
C SER A 28 -20.32 -7.04 6.96
N GLN A 29 -20.30 -7.43 5.66
CA GLN A 29 -21.04 -8.57 5.15
C GLN A 29 -20.52 -9.92 5.68
N TYR A 30 -19.34 -9.93 6.29
CA TYR A 30 -18.64 -11.10 6.80
C TYR A 30 -18.42 -11.03 8.31
N SER A 31 -19.31 -10.35 9.05
CA SER A 31 -19.19 -10.08 10.50
C SER A 31 -19.11 -11.33 11.39
N GLU A 32 -19.54 -12.49 10.88
CA GLU A 32 -19.35 -13.77 11.60
C GLU A 32 -17.91 -14.31 11.51
N ARG A 33 -17.11 -13.81 10.57
CA ARG A 33 -15.72 -14.24 10.31
C ARG A 33 -14.69 -13.21 10.73
N VAL A 34 -14.98 -11.92 10.53
CA VAL A 34 -14.10 -10.78 10.84
C VAL A 34 -14.86 -9.70 11.58
N GLU A 35 -14.26 -9.14 12.62
CA GLU A 35 -14.79 -8.04 13.44
C GLU A 35 -13.86 -6.84 13.34
N ILE A 36 -14.36 -5.70 12.84
CA ILE A 36 -13.59 -4.46 12.79
C ILE A 36 -13.62 -3.83 14.18
N VAL A 37 -12.47 -3.84 14.85
CA VAL A 37 -12.33 -3.29 16.21
C VAL A 37 -11.84 -1.85 16.21
N GLU A 38 -11.21 -1.41 15.11
CA GLU A 38 -10.67 -0.07 14.98
C GLU A 38 -10.61 0.39 13.52
N ILE A 39 -10.82 1.70 13.33
CA ILE A 39 -10.61 2.42 12.08
C ILE A 39 -9.67 3.59 12.38
N SER A 40 -8.41 3.49 11.91
CA SER A 40 -7.37 4.50 12.12
C SER A 40 -7.12 5.27 10.83
N VAL A 41 -7.25 6.60 10.89
CA VAL A 41 -7.04 7.50 9.75
C VAL A 41 -5.84 8.41 10.02
N GLY A 42 -4.71 8.11 9.38
CA GLY A 42 -3.48 8.87 9.54
C GLY A 42 -2.65 8.51 10.78
N ASP A 43 -3.21 7.79 11.73
CA ASP A 43 -2.58 7.37 12.98
C ASP A 43 -2.34 5.86 13.03
N GLU A 44 -1.58 5.39 14.01
CA GLU A 44 -1.39 3.98 14.27
C GLU A 44 -2.54 3.40 15.11
N PRO A 45 -2.79 2.08 15.02
CA PRO A 45 -3.81 1.44 15.84
C PRO A 45 -3.49 1.57 17.33
N GLU A 46 -4.49 1.95 18.12
CA GLU A 46 -4.40 2.02 19.58
C GLU A 46 -5.00 0.79 20.27
N ARG A 47 -5.82 0.02 19.55
CA ARG A 47 -6.46 -1.20 20.06
C ARG A 47 -5.75 -2.44 19.59
N LYS A 48 -5.75 -3.45 20.45
CA LYS A 48 -5.26 -4.76 20.04
C LYS A 48 -6.16 -5.40 18.99
N ALA A 49 -5.54 -5.90 17.93
CA ALA A 49 -6.21 -6.63 16.85
C ALA A 49 -5.36 -7.82 16.41
N ASP A 50 -6.01 -8.88 15.91
CA ASP A 50 -5.31 -10.03 15.34
C ASP A 50 -4.62 -9.63 14.02
N VAL A 51 -5.27 -8.78 13.20
CA VAL A 51 -4.74 -8.33 11.91
C VAL A 51 -4.92 -6.82 11.74
N ALA A 52 -3.85 -6.10 11.40
CA ALA A 52 -3.96 -4.77 10.81
C ALA A 52 -4.04 -4.90 9.29
N LEU A 53 -5.15 -4.48 8.70
CA LEU A 53 -5.28 -4.30 7.25
C LEU A 53 -4.83 -2.89 6.90
N PHE A 54 -3.59 -2.78 6.42
CA PHE A 54 -2.94 -1.52 6.14
C PHE A 54 -2.91 -1.22 4.64
N ASP A 55 -3.60 -0.17 4.25
CA ASP A 55 -3.63 0.28 2.86
C ASP A 55 -2.39 1.10 2.51
N THR A 56 -1.67 0.69 1.47
CA THR A 56 -0.40 1.26 1.04
C THR A 56 -0.56 2.41 0.05
N PHE A 57 -1.49 3.32 0.29
CA PHE A 57 -1.78 4.41 -0.66
C PHE A 57 -0.75 5.55 -0.64
N ALA A 58 -0.16 5.85 0.52
CA ALA A 58 0.68 7.02 0.76
C ALA A 58 2.13 6.93 0.24
N GLY A 59 2.43 5.95 -0.60
CA GLY A 59 3.80 5.68 -1.09
C GLY A 59 4.41 4.44 -0.44
N ARG A 60 4.98 3.57 -1.27
CA ARG A 60 5.43 2.23 -0.87
C ARG A 60 6.47 2.23 0.25
N ARG A 61 7.39 3.18 0.25
CA ARG A 61 8.46 3.25 1.26
C ARG A 61 7.91 3.69 2.61
N TYR A 62 7.06 4.69 2.63
CA TYR A 62 6.36 5.13 3.84
C TYR A 62 5.49 4.01 4.42
N ALA A 63 4.78 3.29 3.57
CA ALA A 63 3.97 2.14 3.99
C ALA A 63 4.82 1.02 4.63
N ILE A 64 6.00 0.74 4.08
CA ILE A 64 6.92 -0.26 4.64
C ILE A 64 7.48 0.18 6.00
N ASP A 65 7.86 1.46 6.15
CA ASP A 65 8.37 1.98 7.42
C ASP A 65 7.28 1.95 8.50
N ARG A 66 6.05 2.36 8.19
CA ARG A 66 4.91 2.24 9.10
C ARG A 66 4.54 0.79 9.43
N ALA A 67 4.55 -0.09 8.44
CA ALA A 67 4.30 -1.51 8.67
C ALA A 67 5.33 -2.11 9.64
N ARG A 68 6.61 -1.73 9.50
CA ARG A 68 7.67 -2.14 10.42
C ARG A 68 7.45 -1.62 11.84
N GLU A 69 6.95 -0.40 12.00
CA GLU A 69 6.59 0.17 13.30
C GLU A 69 5.43 -0.60 13.93
N MET A 70 4.36 -0.85 13.20
CA MET A 70 3.21 -1.64 13.69
C MET A 70 3.62 -3.07 14.12
N VAL A 71 4.50 -3.73 13.35
CA VAL A 71 5.04 -5.06 13.72
C VAL A 71 5.84 -4.98 15.02
N ARG A 72 6.64 -3.92 15.19
CA ARG A 72 7.49 -3.75 16.38
C ARG A 72 6.70 -3.39 17.63
N ASP A 73 5.69 -2.55 17.50
CA ASP A 73 4.97 -1.98 18.65
C ASP A 73 4.00 -2.96 19.30
N GLY A 74 3.63 -4.05 18.58
CA GLY A 74 2.91 -5.20 19.16
C GLY A 74 1.44 -4.95 19.50
N PHE A 75 0.82 -3.88 19.00
CA PHE A 75 -0.63 -3.66 19.09
C PHE A 75 -1.41 -4.62 18.19
N VAL A 76 -0.79 -5.10 17.13
CA VAL A 76 -1.36 -6.06 16.19
C VAL A 76 -0.46 -7.30 16.10
N GLU A 77 -1.09 -8.49 15.98
CA GLU A 77 -0.32 -9.72 15.84
C GLU A 77 0.23 -9.90 14.44
N HIS A 78 -0.54 -9.45 13.43
CA HIS A 78 -0.20 -9.60 12.02
C HIS A 78 -0.47 -8.31 11.25
N VAL A 79 0.44 -7.93 10.35
CA VAL A 79 0.24 -6.83 9.39
C VAL A 79 0.00 -7.39 8.00
N LEU A 80 -1.15 -7.07 7.41
CA LEU A 80 -1.54 -7.39 6.05
C LEU A 80 -1.57 -6.11 5.22
N LEU A 81 -0.65 -5.98 4.27
CA LEU A 81 -0.64 -4.86 3.32
C LEU A 81 -1.73 -5.04 2.27
N TYR A 82 -2.47 -3.98 1.98
CA TYR A 82 -3.52 -3.96 0.97
C TYR A 82 -3.15 -2.97 -0.14
N THR A 83 -2.80 -3.47 -1.33
CA THR A 83 -2.19 -2.70 -2.41
C THR A 83 -2.80 -2.98 -3.78
N TRP A 84 -2.66 -2.04 -4.72
CA TRP A 84 -3.02 -2.27 -6.12
C TRP A 84 -2.01 -3.14 -6.87
N ASP A 85 -0.74 -3.07 -6.47
CA ASP A 85 0.35 -3.78 -7.14
C ASP A 85 1.40 -4.24 -6.13
N ALA A 86 1.90 -5.44 -6.31
CA ALA A 86 2.86 -6.10 -5.45
C ALA A 86 4.09 -6.57 -6.27
N GLY A 87 4.83 -5.61 -6.82
CA GLY A 87 6.08 -5.91 -7.52
C GLY A 87 7.13 -6.55 -6.60
N ALA A 88 8.07 -7.31 -7.19
CA ALA A 88 9.03 -8.12 -6.45
C ALA A 88 9.89 -7.31 -5.45
N GLU A 89 10.27 -6.07 -5.78
CA GLU A 89 11.02 -5.17 -4.89
C GLU A 89 10.17 -4.80 -3.66
N PHE A 90 8.87 -4.49 -3.85
CA PHE A 90 7.97 -4.16 -2.77
C PHE A 90 7.73 -5.36 -1.84
N LEU A 91 7.52 -6.54 -2.43
CA LEU A 91 7.37 -7.79 -1.67
C LEU A 91 8.61 -8.11 -0.84
N ALA A 92 9.81 -7.92 -1.39
CA ALA A 92 11.06 -8.12 -0.67
C ALA A 92 11.19 -7.18 0.54
N LEU A 93 10.82 -5.89 0.38
CA LEU A 93 10.84 -4.92 1.47
C LEU A 93 9.77 -5.20 2.52
N ALA A 94 8.59 -5.65 2.12
CA ALA A 94 7.52 -6.06 3.03
C ALA A 94 7.93 -7.30 3.85
N ASP A 95 8.58 -8.26 3.20
CA ASP A 95 9.16 -9.46 3.84
C ASP A 95 10.22 -9.08 4.88
N ASP A 96 11.17 -8.22 4.51
CA ASP A 96 12.23 -7.71 5.41
C ASP A 96 11.67 -6.85 6.56
N ALA A 97 10.50 -6.23 6.39
CA ALA A 97 9.80 -5.47 7.43
C ALA A 97 9.02 -6.35 8.42
N GLY A 98 8.93 -7.66 8.18
CA GLY A 98 8.19 -8.60 9.02
C GLY A 98 6.68 -8.62 8.75
N VAL A 99 6.22 -8.06 7.63
CA VAL A 99 4.81 -8.07 7.23
C VAL A 99 4.34 -9.52 7.03
N SER A 100 3.16 -9.86 7.53
CA SER A 100 2.62 -11.22 7.48
C SER A 100 1.98 -11.56 6.14
N GLY A 101 1.50 -10.56 5.38
CA GLY A 101 0.89 -10.81 4.08
C GLY A 101 0.74 -9.56 3.21
N VAL A 102 0.51 -9.81 1.92
CA VAL A 102 0.17 -8.79 0.91
C VAL A 102 -1.06 -9.25 0.14
N ALA A 103 -2.12 -8.45 0.15
CA ALA A 103 -3.36 -8.66 -0.59
C ALA A 103 -3.55 -7.58 -1.65
N LEU A 104 -4.13 -7.96 -2.79
CA LEU A 104 -4.40 -7.03 -3.88
C LEU A 104 -5.80 -6.42 -3.75
N LYS A 105 -5.92 -5.13 -4.01
CA LYS A 105 -7.20 -4.38 -4.01
C LYS A 105 -8.16 -4.80 -5.14
N SER A 106 -7.68 -5.57 -6.10
CA SER A 106 -8.51 -6.17 -7.17
C SER A 106 -9.30 -7.39 -6.72
N GLN A 107 -9.04 -7.92 -5.51
CA GLN A 107 -9.74 -9.07 -4.96
C GLN A 107 -11.15 -8.70 -4.48
N THR A 108 -12.04 -9.69 -4.47
CA THR A 108 -13.37 -9.56 -3.87
C THR A 108 -13.29 -9.51 -2.34
N GLY A 109 -14.34 -9.01 -1.68
CA GLY A 109 -14.42 -9.04 -0.21
C GLY A 109 -14.29 -10.44 0.38
N ALA A 110 -14.90 -11.46 -0.27
CA ALA A 110 -14.77 -12.85 0.16
C ALA A 110 -13.33 -13.35 0.11
N ALA A 111 -12.60 -13.07 -0.98
CA ALA A 111 -11.20 -13.44 -1.13
C ALA A 111 -10.31 -12.71 -0.11
N LEU A 112 -10.60 -11.43 0.17
CA LEU A 112 -9.87 -10.67 1.18
C LEU A 112 -10.07 -11.27 2.58
N VAL A 113 -11.30 -11.68 2.93
CA VAL A 113 -11.59 -12.33 4.21
C VAL A 113 -10.82 -13.65 4.34
N GLU A 114 -10.75 -14.48 3.28
CA GLU A 114 -9.94 -15.70 3.28
C GLU A 114 -8.44 -15.41 3.53
N VAL A 115 -7.91 -14.34 2.92
CA VAL A 115 -6.52 -13.91 3.15
C VAL A 115 -6.34 -13.46 4.62
N ILE A 116 -7.29 -12.71 5.19
CA ILE A 116 -7.25 -12.28 6.59
C ILE A 116 -7.21 -13.50 7.53
N GLU A 117 -8.06 -14.52 7.30
CA GLU A 117 -8.11 -15.73 8.10
C GLU A 117 -6.79 -16.52 8.06
N ARG A 118 -6.23 -16.69 6.87
CA ARG A 118 -4.95 -17.38 6.69
C ARG A 118 -3.81 -16.63 7.36
N VAL A 119 -3.77 -15.29 7.24
CA VAL A 119 -2.76 -14.47 7.93
C VAL A 119 -2.92 -14.56 9.44
N ALA A 120 -4.14 -14.49 9.97
CA ALA A 120 -4.41 -14.64 11.39
C ALA A 120 -4.04 -16.04 11.94
N SER A 121 -4.04 -17.08 11.08
CA SER A 121 -3.53 -18.40 11.45
C SER A 121 -1.99 -18.52 11.43
N GLY A 122 -1.28 -17.44 11.11
CA GLY A 122 0.18 -17.38 11.02
C GLY A 122 0.75 -17.74 9.65
N GLU A 123 -0.10 -17.90 8.62
CA GLU A 123 0.37 -18.16 7.26
C GLU A 123 0.93 -16.88 6.64
N ARG A 124 2.03 -16.98 5.90
CA ARG A 124 2.62 -15.88 5.14
C ARG A 124 2.11 -15.89 3.71
N ILE A 125 1.45 -14.80 3.27
CA ILE A 125 0.74 -14.76 1.99
C ILE A 125 1.28 -13.66 1.09
N GLY A 126 1.40 -13.98 -0.21
CA GLY A 126 1.83 -13.04 -1.25
C GLY A 126 3.34 -13.00 -1.46
N PHE A 127 4.11 -13.83 -0.75
CA PHE A 127 5.58 -13.87 -0.83
C PHE A 127 6.13 -15.04 -1.64
N GLU A 128 5.31 -15.84 -2.27
CA GLU A 128 5.68 -17.09 -2.95
C GLU A 128 6.71 -16.88 -4.08
N ASN A 129 6.75 -15.67 -4.64
CA ASN A 129 7.66 -15.30 -5.72
C ASN A 129 8.86 -14.44 -5.27
N VAL A 130 8.97 -14.08 -3.98
CA VAL A 130 10.08 -13.23 -3.49
C VAL A 130 11.43 -13.87 -3.71
N GLN A 131 11.55 -15.19 -3.49
CA GLN A 131 12.79 -15.91 -3.69
C GLN A 131 13.17 -16.05 -5.18
N ARG A 132 12.17 -16.11 -6.08
CA ARG A 132 12.40 -16.12 -7.53
C ARG A 132 12.76 -14.72 -8.05
N GLY A 133 12.19 -13.67 -7.49
CA GLY A 133 12.44 -12.28 -7.84
C GLY A 133 13.85 -11.79 -7.42
N ARG A 134 14.48 -12.40 -6.40
CA ARG A 134 15.87 -12.10 -6.04
C ARG A 134 16.89 -12.51 -7.12
N GLN A 135 16.50 -13.38 -8.06
CA GLN A 135 17.38 -13.87 -9.14
C GLN A 135 17.12 -13.26 -10.52
N SER A 136 15.97 -12.60 -10.73
CA SER A 136 15.65 -11.91 -11.99
C SER A 136 15.11 -10.53 -11.67
N TRP A 137 15.99 -9.54 -11.59
CA TRP A 137 15.61 -8.15 -11.75
C TRP A 137 15.12 -8.00 -13.18
N ASP A 138 13.80 -7.99 -13.36
CA ASP A 138 13.21 -7.66 -14.64
C ASP A 138 13.57 -6.19 -14.89
N ASN A 139 14.54 -5.96 -15.78
CA ASN A 139 15.08 -4.64 -16.09
C ASN A 139 14.01 -3.68 -16.66
N ASP A 140 12.85 -4.22 -17.05
CA ASP A 140 11.72 -3.48 -17.61
C ASP A 140 10.69 -3.01 -16.55
N ALA A 141 10.69 -3.60 -15.35
CA ALA A 141 9.81 -3.14 -14.28
C ALA A 141 10.27 -1.78 -13.71
N LEU A 142 9.30 -0.90 -13.41
CA LEU A 142 9.60 0.36 -12.73
C LEU A 142 10.06 0.08 -11.30
N SER A 143 11.17 0.69 -10.89
CA SER A 143 11.58 0.73 -9.48
C SER A 143 10.54 1.52 -8.65
N MET A 144 10.51 1.29 -7.35
CA MET A 144 9.61 2.02 -6.42
C MET A 144 9.69 3.53 -6.62
N ARG A 145 10.90 4.07 -6.80
CA ARG A 145 11.11 5.50 -6.99
C ARG A 145 10.61 6.01 -8.34
N GLU A 146 10.72 5.20 -9.37
CA GLU A 146 10.14 5.50 -10.69
C GLU A 146 8.61 5.47 -10.65
N GLN A 147 8.00 4.58 -9.87
CA GLN A 147 6.55 4.51 -9.68
C GLN A 147 6.02 5.71 -8.88
N GLU A 148 6.72 6.14 -7.81
CA GLU A 148 6.39 7.37 -7.08
C GLU A 148 6.42 8.59 -8.01
N VAL A 149 7.47 8.71 -8.82
CA VAL A 149 7.59 9.78 -9.82
C VAL A 149 6.46 9.70 -10.86
N LEU A 150 6.13 8.50 -11.35
CA LEU A 150 5.03 8.29 -12.30
C LEU A 150 3.68 8.72 -11.72
N ALA A 151 3.40 8.37 -10.46
CA ALA A 151 2.19 8.76 -9.77
C ALA A 151 2.03 10.28 -9.67
N LEU A 152 3.11 10.99 -9.31
CA LEU A 152 3.11 12.46 -9.23
C LEU A 152 3.03 13.11 -10.61
N ILE A 153 3.57 12.47 -11.66
CA ILE A 153 3.35 12.86 -13.06
C ILE A 153 1.87 12.78 -13.44
N ALA A 154 1.20 11.69 -13.07
CA ALA A 154 -0.23 11.50 -13.33
C ALA A 154 -1.08 12.57 -12.62
N PHE A 155 -0.63 13.04 -11.46
CA PHE A 155 -1.26 14.15 -10.73
C PHE A 155 -0.98 15.54 -11.32
N GLY A 156 -0.20 15.62 -12.38
CA GLY A 156 0.10 16.87 -13.09
C GLY A 156 1.25 17.68 -12.49
N MET A 157 1.96 17.18 -11.47
CA MET A 157 3.05 17.91 -10.80
C MET A 157 4.25 18.11 -11.72
N SER A 158 4.82 19.30 -11.76
CA SER A 158 6.09 19.58 -12.43
C SER A 158 7.27 18.87 -11.78
N ASN A 159 8.40 18.74 -12.47
CA ASN A 159 9.61 18.15 -11.90
C ASN A 159 10.11 18.88 -10.64
N ALA A 160 9.87 20.20 -10.55
CA ALA A 160 10.22 20.98 -9.36
C ALA A 160 9.34 20.64 -8.17
N GLU A 161 8.04 20.46 -8.38
CA GLU A 161 7.09 20.02 -7.34
C GLU A 161 7.36 18.59 -6.91
N ILE A 162 7.61 17.66 -7.86
CA ILE A 162 8.03 16.29 -7.57
C ILE A 162 9.31 16.28 -6.73
N GLY A 163 10.29 17.13 -7.07
CA GLY A 163 11.53 17.23 -6.31
C GLY A 163 11.29 17.68 -4.87
N LYS A 164 10.39 18.63 -4.65
CA LYS A 164 10.00 19.08 -3.31
C LYS A 164 9.27 17.99 -2.52
N GLU A 165 8.34 17.30 -3.17
CA GLU A 165 7.52 16.24 -2.55
C GLU A 165 8.38 15.04 -2.13
N LEU A 166 9.30 14.62 -3.00
CA LEU A 166 10.15 13.45 -2.80
C LEU A 166 11.52 13.75 -2.17
N PHE A 167 11.80 15.02 -1.80
CA PHE A 167 13.11 15.47 -1.29
C PHE A 167 14.28 15.16 -2.23
N LEU A 168 14.06 15.39 -3.52
CA LEU A 168 15.04 15.16 -4.60
C LEU A 168 15.43 16.47 -5.29
N SER A 169 16.65 16.51 -5.83
CA SER A 169 17.03 17.57 -6.76
C SER A 169 16.22 17.44 -8.07
N ILE A 170 15.98 18.57 -8.75
CA ILE A 170 15.28 18.59 -10.06
C ILE A 170 16.00 17.68 -11.07
N ASP A 171 17.33 17.62 -11.04
CA ASP A 171 18.10 16.80 -11.97
C ASP A 171 18.00 15.30 -11.65
N THR A 172 17.85 14.96 -10.37
CA THR A 172 17.53 13.59 -9.95
C THR A 172 16.13 13.18 -10.46
N VAL A 173 15.14 14.06 -10.33
CA VAL A 173 13.78 13.82 -10.88
C VAL A 173 13.83 13.63 -12.40
N LYS A 174 14.53 14.50 -13.14
CA LYS A 174 14.70 14.35 -14.60
C LYS A 174 15.32 12.99 -14.95
N THR A 175 16.25 12.49 -14.15
CA THR A 175 16.87 11.18 -14.37
C THR A 175 15.86 10.06 -14.19
N TYR A 176 15.02 10.11 -13.15
CA TYR A 176 13.93 9.14 -12.97
C TYR A 176 12.91 9.22 -14.09
N VAL A 177 12.48 10.42 -14.51
CA VAL A 177 11.56 10.61 -15.62
C VAL A 177 12.09 10.01 -16.93
N ARG A 178 13.37 10.19 -17.22
CA ARG A 178 13.98 9.60 -18.42
C ARG A 178 14.01 8.07 -18.37
N ARG A 179 14.38 7.49 -17.22
CA ARG A 179 14.41 6.04 -17.03
C ARG A 179 13.01 5.44 -17.13
N LEU A 180 12.06 6.04 -16.46
CA LEU A 180 10.66 5.64 -16.49
C LEU A 180 10.08 5.70 -17.92
N TYR A 181 10.36 6.76 -18.71
CA TYR A 181 9.91 6.82 -20.11
C TYR A 181 10.52 5.70 -20.95
N SER A 182 11.80 5.38 -20.75
CA SER A 182 12.46 4.28 -21.43
C SER A 182 11.81 2.93 -21.10
N LYS A 183 11.56 2.66 -19.81
CA LYS A 183 10.96 1.40 -19.35
C LYS A 183 9.50 1.23 -19.78
N LEU A 184 8.72 2.31 -19.79
CA LEU A 184 7.31 2.28 -20.22
C LEU A 184 7.12 2.35 -21.75
N GLY A 185 8.20 2.60 -22.52
CA GLY A 185 8.10 2.79 -23.95
C GLY A 185 7.34 4.07 -24.36
N VAL A 186 7.21 5.05 -23.43
CA VAL A 186 6.51 6.31 -23.68
C VAL A 186 7.47 7.42 -24.07
N ARG A 187 6.99 8.40 -24.85
CA ARG A 187 7.82 9.47 -25.43
C ARG A 187 7.64 10.83 -24.78
N ASN A 188 6.58 11.01 -24.00
CA ASN A 188 6.26 12.29 -23.38
C ASN A 188 5.47 12.13 -22.10
N ARG A 189 5.34 13.25 -21.36
CA ARG A 189 4.66 13.30 -20.07
C ARG A 189 3.17 12.92 -20.13
N ALA A 190 2.48 13.32 -21.22
CA ALA A 190 1.07 13.00 -21.37
C ALA A 190 0.84 11.49 -21.54
N GLN A 191 1.71 10.81 -22.32
CA GLN A 191 1.66 9.36 -22.45
C GLN A 191 1.97 8.65 -21.13
N ALA A 192 2.94 9.15 -20.35
CA ALA A 192 3.24 8.60 -19.02
C ALA A 192 2.06 8.76 -18.07
N ALA A 193 1.41 9.93 -18.04
CA ALA A 193 0.22 10.16 -17.23
C ALA A 193 -0.95 9.26 -17.64
N LEU A 194 -1.17 9.07 -18.94
CA LEU A 194 -2.20 8.18 -19.47
C LEU A 194 -1.91 6.72 -19.10
N HIS A 195 -0.65 6.29 -19.19
CA HIS A 195 -0.21 4.96 -18.78
C HIS A 195 -0.50 4.72 -17.29
N ALA A 196 -0.18 5.69 -16.44
CA ALA A 196 -0.47 5.64 -15.01
C ALA A 196 -1.99 5.52 -14.73
N ALA A 197 -2.81 6.29 -15.44
CA ALA A 197 -4.27 6.24 -15.30
C ALA A 197 -4.85 4.87 -15.70
N GLY A 198 -4.32 4.25 -16.77
CA GLY A 198 -4.73 2.92 -17.21
C GLY A 198 -4.34 1.80 -16.25
N HIS A 199 -3.30 1.99 -15.45
CA HIS A 199 -2.82 1.04 -14.45
C HIS A 199 -3.21 1.40 -13.01
N HIS A 200 -4.15 2.36 -12.81
CA HIS A 200 -4.61 2.81 -11.49
C HIS A 200 -3.46 3.25 -10.55
N VAL A 201 -2.42 3.83 -11.12
CA VAL A 201 -1.32 4.43 -10.34
C VAL A 201 -1.82 5.73 -9.74
N MET A 202 -2.26 5.69 -8.48
CA MET A 202 -2.69 6.91 -7.78
C MET A 202 -1.50 7.54 -7.02
N PRO A 203 -1.44 8.87 -6.96
CA PRO A 203 -0.35 9.56 -6.26
C PRO A 203 -0.48 9.42 -4.75
N PRO A 204 0.65 9.50 -4.02
CA PRO A 204 0.61 9.66 -2.57
C PRO A 204 -0.09 10.97 -2.19
N PRO A 205 -0.65 11.07 -0.95
CA PRO A 205 -1.21 12.30 -0.45
C PRO A 205 -0.12 13.37 -0.44
N THR A 206 -0.40 14.51 -1.06
CA THR A 206 0.52 15.63 -1.03
C THR A 206 0.56 16.23 0.37
N ARG A 207 1.73 16.75 0.80
CA ARG A 207 1.85 17.49 2.07
C ARG A 207 0.83 18.62 2.23
N GLN A 208 0.34 19.18 1.14
CA GLN A 208 -0.75 20.17 1.18
C GLN A 208 -2.08 19.55 1.66
N ALA A 209 -2.37 18.31 1.29
CA ALA A 209 -3.56 17.60 1.78
C ALA A 209 -3.42 17.23 3.28
N ILE A 210 -2.22 16.89 3.72
CA ILE A 210 -1.92 16.60 5.14
C ILE A 210 -2.00 17.88 5.96
N ARG A 211 -1.40 19.00 5.52
CA ARG A 211 -1.47 20.30 6.19
C ARG A 211 -2.88 20.90 6.24
N ALA A 212 -3.71 20.66 5.23
CA ALA A 212 -5.10 21.15 5.27
C ALA A 212 -5.91 20.49 6.39
N LYS A 213 -5.55 19.27 6.83
CA LYS A 213 -6.15 18.63 8.02
C LYS A 213 -5.71 19.26 9.34
N GLU A 214 -4.45 19.70 9.46
CA GLU A 214 -3.93 20.37 10.68
C GLU A 214 -4.58 21.74 10.96
N TRP A 215 -5.19 22.38 9.96
CA TRP A 215 -5.90 23.67 10.10
C TRP A 215 -7.40 23.52 10.31
N ALA A 216 -7.94 22.30 10.24
CA ALA A 216 -9.39 22.02 10.40
C ALA A 216 -9.72 21.35 11.76
N SER A 217 -8.71 21.15 12.61
CA SER A 217 -8.83 20.68 14.00
C SER A 217 -8.58 21.81 14.98
#